data_1e48fb4c2a7b19d8e00e319793975621
#
_entry.id   1e48fb4c2a7b19d8e00e319793975621
#
_cell.length_a   1.000
_cell.length_b   1.000
_cell.length_c   1.000
_cell.angle_alpha   90.00
_cell.angle_beta   90.00
_cell.angle_gamma   90.00
#
_symmetry.space_group_name_H-M   'P 1'
#
loop_
_entity.id
_entity.type
_entity.pdbx_description
1 polymer ?
#
loop_
_entity_poly.entity_id
_entity_poly.type
_entity_poly.pdbx_seq_one_letter_code
_entity_poly.pdbx_strand_id
1 'polypeptide(L)'
;MSVISMKALLEAGVHFGHQTRRWNPKMKPYIFTERNGIYIIDLQKTAKKVEEAYEAVRSVVEEGGKVLFVGTKKQAQESIESEAKRSGMHYINQKWLGGLLTNFETIKKRID
;
A
#
# COMPACT_ATOMS: atom_id res chain seq x y z
N MET A 1 -8.48 0.40 19.92
CA MET A 1 -7.15 1.02 19.80
C MET A 1 -6.73 1.06 18.35
N SER A 2 -6.36 2.22 17.87
CA SER A 2 -5.99 2.36 16.45
C SER A 2 -4.54 1.95 16.22
N VAL A 3 -4.30 1.28 15.08
CA VAL A 3 -2.97 0.88 14.66
C VAL A 3 -2.11 2.11 14.36
N ILE A 4 -2.74 3.14 13.80
CA ILE A 4 -2.08 4.40 13.46
C ILE A 4 -3.01 5.56 13.81
N SER A 5 -2.45 6.64 14.33
CA SER A 5 -3.25 7.81 14.70
C SER A 5 -3.58 8.68 13.50
N MET A 6 -4.73 9.37 13.59
CA MET A 6 -5.14 10.35 12.58
C MET A 6 -4.09 11.44 12.40
N LYS A 7 -3.48 11.88 13.52
CA LYS A 7 -2.42 12.89 13.50
C LYS A 7 -1.21 12.43 12.67
N ALA A 8 -0.78 11.19 12.87
CA ALA A 8 0.35 10.63 12.11
C ALA A 8 0.04 10.58 10.62
N LEU A 9 -1.19 10.21 10.25
CA LEU A 9 -1.62 10.19 8.86
C LEU A 9 -1.58 11.59 8.23
N LEU A 10 -2.06 12.59 8.96
CA LEU A 10 -2.04 13.97 8.49
C LEU A 10 -0.61 14.50 8.32
N GLU A 11 0.25 14.23 9.29
CA GLU A 11 1.66 14.65 9.26
C GLU A 11 2.41 14.05 8.08
N ALA A 12 2.06 12.83 7.71
CA ALA A 12 2.67 12.14 6.57
C ALA A 12 2.11 12.59 5.21
N GLY A 13 1.06 13.42 5.21
CA GLY A 13 0.45 13.93 3.98
C GLY A 13 -0.35 12.90 3.19
N VAL A 14 -0.76 11.81 3.83
CA VAL A 14 -1.46 10.71 3.12
C VAL A 14 -2.91 11.06 2.79
N HIS A 15 -3.39 12.23 3.21
CA HIS A 15 -4.73 12.72 2.86
C HIS A 15 -4.79 13.34 1.45
N PHE A 16 -3.65 13.60 0.82
CA PHE A 16 -3.61 14.13 -0.54
C PHE A 16 -3.80 13.01 -1.56
N GLY A 17 -4.84 13.13 -2.39
CA GLY A 17 -5.12 12.20 -3.46
C GLY A 17 -4.63 12.70 -4.82
N HIS A 18 -5.19 12.16 -5.87
CA HIS A 18 -4.88 12.58 -7.23
C HIS A 18 -5.50 13.94 -7.57
N GLN A 19 -4.96 14.59 -8.60
CA GLN A 19 -5.61 15.74 -9.20
C GLN A 19 -7.01 15.33 -9.68
N THR A 20 -7.98 16.25 -9.61
CA THR A 20 -9.37 15.94 -9.93
C THR A 20 -9.56 15.31 -11.30
N ARG A 21 -8.80 15.76 -12.29
CA ARG A 21 -8.90 15.23 -13.67
C ARG A 21 -8.36 13.83 -13.84
N ARG A 22 -7.62 13.31 -12.86
CA ARG A 22 -6.96 11.99 -12.92
C ARG A 22 -7.56 10.98 -11.97
N TRP A 23 -8.68 11.29 -11.37
CA TRP A 23 -9.26 10.41 -10.36
C TRP A 23 -9.91 9.17 -10.98
N ASN A 24 -10.03 8.13 -10.17
CA ASN A 24 -10.82 6.97 -10.51
C ASN A 24 -12.15 7.07 -9.76
N PRO A 25 -13.30 7.07 -10.46
CA PRO A 25 -14.61 7.17 -9.80
C PRO A 25 -14.89 6.14 -8.71
N LYS A 26 -14.20 5.01 -8.76
CA LYS A 26 -14.32 3.99 -7.72
C LYS A 26 -13.82 4.46 -6.37
N MET A 27 -13.02 5.52 -6.35
CA MET A 27 -12.52 6.13 -5.11
C MET A 27 -13.53 7.06 -4.45
N LYS A 28 -14.64 7.36 -5.09
CA LYS A 28 -15.65 8.29 -4.57
C LYS A 28 -16.02 8.06 -3.10
N PRO A 29 -16.25 6.81 -2.64
CA PRO A 29 -16.61 6.58 -1.24
C PRO A 29 -15.52 6.97 -0.24
N TYR A 30 -14.27 7.12 -0.70
CA TYR A 30 -13.12 7.38 0.16
C TYR A 30 -12.63 8.81 0.11
N ILE A 31 -13.29 9.65 -0.69
CA ILE A 31 -12.90 11.06 -0.86
C ILE A 31 -13.76 11.92 0.05
N PHE A 32 -13.10 12.78 0.85
CA PHE A 32 -13.79 13.71 1.74
C PHE A 32 -14.22 14.97 0.99
N THR A 33 -13.29 15.60 0.28
CA THR A 33 -13.57 16.86 -0.43
C THR A 33 -12.51 17.11 -1.51
N GLU A 34 -12.64 18.23 -2.18
CA GLU A 34 -11.68 18.72 -3.16
C GLU A 34 -11.15 20.08 -2.69
N ARG A 35 -9.84 20.30 -2.83
CA ARG A 35 -9.23 21.61 -2.59
C ARG A 35 -8.14 21.86 -3.63
N ASN A 36 -8.21 23.02 -4.28
CA ASN A 36 -7.21 23.45 -5.26
C ASN A 36 -6.95 22.43 -6.36
N GLY A 37 -8.03 21.77 -6.84
CA GLY A 37 -7.92 20.79 -7.90
C GLY A 37 -7.37 19.43 -7.48
N ILE A 38 -7.26 19.17 -6.18
CA ILE A 38 -6.78 17.92 -5.64
C ILE A 38 -7.85 17.35 -4.70
N TYR A 39 -8.11 16.04 -4.84
CA TYR A 39 -9.01 15.36 -3.92
C TYR A 39 -8.35 15.13 -2.58
N ILE A 40 -9.11 15.30 -1.52
CA ILE A 40 -8.64 15.02 -0.15
C ILE A 40 -9.30 13.72 0.32
N ILE A 41 -8.47 12.76 0.70
CA ILE A 41 -8.94 11.45 1.15
C ILE A 41 -9.51 11.55 2.56
N ASP A 42 -10.62 10.84 2.80
CA ASP A 42 -11.23 10.77 4.12
C ASP A 42 -10.40 9.89 5.05
N LEU A 43 -9.64 10.50 5.94
CA LEU A 43 -8.73 9.78 6.83
C LEU A 43 -9.45 8.96 7.90
N GLN A 44 -10.71 9.27 8.22
CA GLN A 44 -11.48 8.43 9.14
C GLN A 44 -11.67 7.05 8.55
N LYS A 45 -11.96 7.00 7.25
CA LYS A 45 -12.08 5.73 6.52
C LYS A 45 -10.72 5.05 6.37
N THR A 46 -9.66 5.83 6.14
CA THR A 46 -8.30 5.30 6.05
C THR A 46 -7.90 4.60 7.34
N ALA A 47 -8.12 5.25 8.49
CA ALA A 47 -7.79 4.66 9.79
C ALA A 47 -8.50 3.33 10.01
N LYS A 48 -9.77 3.27 9.64
CA LYS A 48 -10.58 2.05 9.73
C LYS A 48 -10.04 0.94 8.83
N LYS A 49 -9.70 1.30 7.59
CA LYS A 49 -9.16 0.34 6.62
C LYS A 49 -7.77 -0.15 7.01
N VAL A 50 -6.95 0.70 7.64
CA VAL A 50 -5.65 0.28 8.17
C VAL A 50 -5.83 -0.80 9.23
N GLU A 51 -6.80 -0.66 10.12
CA GLU A 51 -7.09 -1.68 11.12
C GLU A 51 -7.55 -3.00 10.49
N GLU A 52 -8.41 -2.93 9.49
CA GLU A 52 -8.84 -4.11 8.75
C GLU A 52 -7.66 -4.79 8.06
N ALA A 53 -6.80 -4.02 7.41
CA ALA A 53 -5.62 -4.55 6.73
C ALA A 53 -4.65 -5.19 7.73
N TYR A 54 -4.45 -4.56 8.89
CA TYR A 54 -3.59 -5.07 9.95
C TYR A 54 -4.08 -6.46 10.40
N GLU A 55 -5.37 -6.58 10.67
CA GLU A 55 -5.95 -7.86 11.11
C GLU A 55 -5.86 -8.94 10.03
N ALA A 56 -6.05 -8.57 8.77
CA ALA A 56 -5.92 -9.51 7.65
C ALA A 56 -4.49 -10.06 7.56
N VAL A 57 -3.50 -9.18 7.64
CA VAL A 57 -2.07 -9.58 7.60
C VAL A 57 -1.72 -10.42 8.83
N ARG A 58 -2.20 -10.01 9.99
CA ARG A 58 -1.97 -10.73 11.24
C ARG A 58 -2.49 -12.18 11.14
N SER A 59 -3.69 -12.36 10.61
CA SER A 59 -4.28 -13.68 10.43
C SER A 59 -3.42 -14.57 9.53
N VAL A 60 -2.92 -14.02 8.43
CA VAL A 60 -2.06 -14.76 7.50
C VAL A 60 -0.79 -15.22 8.20
N VAL A 61 -0.13 -14.32 8.94
CA VAL A 61 1.12 -14.61 9.62
C VAL A 61 0.92 -15.62 10.76
N GLU A 62 -0.17 -15.52 11.50
CA GLU A 62 -0.51 -16.45 12.59
C GLU A 62 -0.68 -17.88 12.07
N GLU A 63 -1.13 -18.04 10.84
CA GLU A 63 -1.31 -19.35 10.20
C GLU A 63 -0.03 -19.86 9.52
N GLY A 64 1.08 -19.16 9.71
CA GLY A 64 2.36 -19.54 9.11
C GLY A 64 2.57 -19.03 7.70
N GLY A 65 1.68 -18.18 7.21
CA GLY A 65 1.78 -17.60 5.88
C GLY A 65 2.90 -16.56 5.77
N LYS A 66 3.23 -16.21 4.54
CA LYS A 66 4.24 -15.21 4.23
C LYS A 66 3.59 -14.01 3.56
N VAL A 67 4.21 -12.86 3.72
CA VAL A 67 3.75 -11.60 3.13
C VAL A 67 4.78 -11.14 2.11
N LEU A 68 4.31 -10.75 0.93
CA LEU A 68 5.14 -10.13 -0.08
C LEU A 68 4.81 -8.64 -0.12
N PHE A 69 5.78 -7.81 0.28
CA PHE A 69 5.65 -6.37 0.20
C PHE A 69 5.98 -5.90 -1.22
N VAL A 70 5.10 -5.12 -1.81
CA VAL A 70 5.32 -4.58 -3.15
C VAL A 70 5.21 -3.07 -3.10
N GLY A 71 6.29 -2.41 -3.46
CA GLY A 71 6.33 -0.95 -3.53
C GLY A 71 7.36 -0.50 -4.53
N THR A 72 6.94 -0.31 -5.76
CA THR A 72 7.84 0.05 -6.87
C THR A 72 7.98 1.55 -7.07
N LYS A 73 7.08 2.33 -6.47
CA LYS A 73 7.16 3.80 -6.53
C LYS A 73 8.41 4.28 -5.80
N LYS A 74 9.12 5.21 -6.40
CA LYS A 74 10.38 5.73 -5.85
C LYS A 74 10.29 6.11 -4.37
N GLN A 75 9.20 6.78 -3.99
CA GLN A 75 8.99 7.24 -2.62
C GLN A 75 8.77 6.09 -1.61
N ALA A 76 8.39 4.91 -2.09
CA ALA A 76 8.10 3.77 -1.24
C ALA A 76 9.23 2.74 -1.17
N GLN A 77 10.17 2.76 -2.12
CA GLN A 77 11.17 1.70 -2.27
C GLN A 77 11.95 1.41 -1.00
N GLU A 78 12.49 2.44 -0.37
CA GLU A 78 13.31 2.27 0.84
C GLU A 78 12.50 1.73 2.02
N SER A 79 11.31 2.26 2.24
CA SER A 79 10.43 1.83 3.32
C SER A 79 10.00 0.37 3.15
N ILE A 80 9.66 -0.02 1.92
CA ILE A 80 9.26 -1.39 1.61
C ILE A 80 10.40 -2.37 1.93
N GLU A 81 11.62 -2.06 1.49
CA GLU A 81 12.77 -2.92 1.77
C GLU A 81 13.06 -3.01 3.25
N SER A 82 13.11 -1.87 3.92
CA SER A 82 13.40 -1.77 5.34
C SER A 82 12.41 -2.56 6.20
N GLU A 83 11.12 -2.37 5.95
CA GLU A 83 10.08 -3.03 6.72
C GLU A 83 9.97 -4.53 6.42
N ALA A 84 10.17 -4.93 5.17
CA ALA A 84 10.17 -6.34 4.82
C ALA A 84 11.32 -7.07 5.50
N LYS A 85 12.52 -6.48 5.48
CA LYS A 85 13.70 -7.07 6.16
C LYS A 85 13.50 -7.15 7.67
N ARG A 86 12.95 -6.09 8.26
CA ARG A 86 12.69 -6.06 9.70
C ARG A 86 11.74 -7.18 10.14
N SER A 87 10.74 -7.48 9.33
CA SER A 87 9.74 -8.51 9.65
C SER A 87 10.11 -9.91 9.14
N GLY A 88 11.22 -10.05 8.42
CA GLY A 88 11.62 -11.32 7.85
C GLY A 88 10.78 -11.78 6.66
N MET A 89 10.11 -10.85 6.00
CA MET A 89 9.26 -11.14 4.85
C MET A 89 9.95 -10.78 3.53
N HIS A 90 9.28 -11.06 2.43
CA HIS A 90 9.80 -10.81 1.09
C HIS A 90 9.37 -9.45 0.56
N TYR A 91 10.11 -8.92 -0.41
CA TYR A 91 9.75 -7.64 -1.00
C TYR A 91 10.12 -7.54 -2.47
N ILE A 92 9.37 -6.72 -3.20
CA ILE A 92 9.67 -6.29 -4.55
C ILE A 92 9.56 -4.77 -4.55
N ASN A 93 10.69 -4.10 -4.70
CA ASN A 93 10.72 -2.63 -4.69
C ASN A 93 11.40 -2.02 -5.93
N GLN A 94 11.66 -2.85 -6.94
CA GLN A 94 12.16 -2.41 -8.23
C GLN A 94 11.00 -2.45 -9.23
N LYS A 95 11.19 -3.01 -10.38
CA LYS A 95 10.11 -3.12 -11.36
C LYS A 95 9.30 -4.38 -11.12
N TRP A 96 7.98 -4.27 -11.14
CA TRP A 96 7.11 -5.44 -11.18
C TRP A 96 7.11 -6.01 -12.58
N LEU A 97 7.65 -7.19 -12.75
CA LEU A 97 7.70 -7.84 -14.07
C LEU A 97 6.32 -8.39 -14.42
N GLY A 98 5.83 -8.06 -15.61
CA GLY A 98 4.55 -8.58 -16.08
C GLY A 98 4.54 -10.10 -16.07
N GLY A 99 3.51 -10.68 -15.46
CA GLY A 99 3.36 -12.12 -15.38
C GLY A 99 4.03 -12.77 -14.18
N LEU A 100 4.56 -11.99 -13.22
CA LEU A 100 5.22 -12.54 -12.02
C LEU A 100 4.36 -13.55 -11.27
N LEU A 101 3.05 -13.35 -11.23
CA LEU A 101 2.14 -14.27 -10.58
C LEU A 101 1.44 -15.21 -11.57
N THR A 102 1.20 -14.76 -12.78
CA THR A 102 0.42 -15.51 -13.76
C THR A 102 1.25 -16.32 -14.74
N ASN A 103 2.52 -15.97 -14.91
CA ASN A 103 3.46 -16.62 -15.83
C ASN A 103 4.84 -16.75 -15.19
N PHE A 104 4.84 -17.17 -13.93
CA PHE A 104 6.05 -17.20 -13.11
C PHE A 104 7.17 -18.07 -13.68
N GLU A 105 6.84 -19.21 -14.25
CA GLU A 105 7.84 -20.12 -14.82
C GLU A 105 8.70 -19.44 -15.89
N THR A 106 8.09 -18.64 -16.75
CA THR A 106 8.79 -17.91 -17.78
C THR A 106 9.61 -16.76 -17.20
N ILE A 107 9.04 -16.03 -16.24
CA ILE A 107 9.70 -14.89 -15.61
C ILE A 107 10.89 -15.36 -14.77
N LYS A 108 10.78 -16.50 -14.09
CA LYS A 108 11.87 -17.08 -13.32
C LYS A 108 13.12 -17.30 -14.16
N LYS A 109 12.96 -17.72 -15.40
CA LYS A 109 14.08 -17.94 -16.34
C LYS A 109 14.83 -16.65 -16.65
N ARG A 110 14.16 -15.50 -16.58
CA ARG A 110 14.79 -14.19 -16.81
C ARG A 110 15.53 -13.68 -15.57
N ILE A 111 15.11 -14.11 -14.40
CA ILE A 111 15.76 -13.73 -13.14
C ILE A 111 17.03 -14.53 -12.93
N ASP A 112 17.00 -15.80 -13.27
CA ASP A 112 18.15 -16.70 -13.22
C ASP A 112 19.07 -16.43 -14.42
#